data_795cf9671dd54432ceb040ccfd2981bb
#
_entry.id   795cf9671dd54432ceb040ccfd2981bb
#
_cell.length_a   1.000
_cell.length_b   1.000
_cell.length_c   1.000
_cell.angle_alpha   90.00
_cell.angle_beta   90.00
_cell.angle_gamma   90.00
#
_symmetry.space_group_name_H-M   'P 1'
#
loop_
_entity.id
_entity.type
_entity.pdbx_description
1 polymer ?
#
loop_
_entity_poly.entity_id
_entity_poly.type
_entity_poly.pdbx_seq_one_letter_code
_entity_poly.pdbx_strand_id
1 'polypeptide(L)'
;HRHPHRAHLIMVLGHISKKSLGGSARSSMDGNITDEDETVVSSEQGNVLTHIISQLRPGAELSRVTLPTFILEPRSMLERITNFMAHPDTLLPLPTIDDPVQRFVAVTKFYLSGWHIKPAGVKKPLNPILGETFTGFWDYPDGTRGYYISEQTSHHPPKSSYFFLAPEHHIRIDGTLKPRSKFLGNSVGSFMEGIAVMRFQNRNER
;
A
#
# COMPACT_ATOMS: atom_id res chain seq x y z
N HIS A 1 -26.79 15.04 24.37
CA HIS A 1 -26.39 13.98 23.44
C HIS A 1 -25.47 14.59 22.37
N ARG A 2 -24.14 14.49 22.57
CA ARG A 2 -23.15 14.88 21.58
C ARG A 2 -22.88 13.66 20.73
N HIS A 3 -23.21 13.73 19.44
CA HIS A 3 -22.80 12.73 18.46
C HIS A 3 -21.28 12.70 18.37
N PRO A 4 -20.62 11.53 18.45
CA PRO A 4 -19.18 11.46 18.24
C PRO A 4 -18.89 11.73 16.76
N HIS A 5 -18.02 12.71 16.50
CA HIS A 5 -17.52 13.00 15.17
C HIS A 5 -16.79 11.77 14.63
N ARG A 6 -17.40 11.12 13.64
CA ARG A 6 -16.74 10.06 12.87
C ARG A 6 -15.73 10.70 11.91
N ALA A 7 -14.46 10.61 12.23
CA ALA A 7 -13.42 10.91 11.26
C ALA A 7 -13.36 9.76 10.26
N HIS A 8 -13.98 9.92 9.10
CA HIS A 8 -13.81 9.02 7.97
C HIS A 8 -12.63 9.53 7.14
N LEU A 9 -11.49 8.86 7.23
CA LEU A 9 -10.39 9.09 6.31
C LEU A 9 -10.70 8.31 5.03
N ILE A 10 -11.36 8.96 4.08
CA ILE A 10 -11.55 8.42 2.72
C ILE A 10 -10.29 8.76 1.95
N MET A 11 -9.50 7.73 1.63
CA MET A 11 -8.30 7.90 0.85
C MET A 11 -8.53 7.58 -0.62
N VAL A 12 -8.37 8.61 -1.43
CA VAL A 12 -8.15 8.50 -2.86
C VAL A 12 -6.71 8.96 -3.10
N LEU A 13 -5.79 8.01 -3.13
CA LEU A 13 -4.41 8.29 -3.53
C LEU A 13 -4.14 7.64 -4.88
N GLY A 14 -4.20 8.46 -5.89
CA GLY A 14 -3.76 8.13 -7.22
C GLY A 14 -2.99 9.27 -7.82
N HIS A 15 -1.69 9.27 -7.68
CA HIS A 15 -0.85 9.99 -8.64
C HIS A 15 0.52 9.32 -8.68
N ILE A 16 0.71 8.43 -9.64
CA ILE A 16 2.06 8.04 -10.06
C ILE A 16 2.47 9.03 -11.12
N SER A 17 3.50 9.78 -10.79
CA SER A 17 4.17 10.80 -11.58
C SER A 17 4.34 10.41 -13.05
N LYS A 18 3.97 11.32 -13.93
CA LYS A 18 4.32 11.34 -15.34
C LYS A 18 5.84 11.33 -15.49
N LYS A 19 6.44 10.26 -16.01
CA LYS A 19 7.71 10.38 -16.72
C LYS A 19 7.39 10.60 -18.20
N SER A 20 7.56 11.84 -18.61
CA SER A 20 7.56 12.26 -20.00
C SER A 20 8.73 11.59 -20.72
N LEU A 21 8.42 10.86 -21.79
CA LEU A 21 9.39 10.46 -22.80
C LEU A 21 9.65 11.69 -23.71
N GLY A 22 10.76 12.35 -23.48
CA GLY A 22 11.24 13.41 -24.37
C GLY A 22 12.72 13.59 -24.16
N GLY A 23 13.50 13.24 -25.20
CA GLY A 23 14.93 13.10 -25.20
C GLY A 23 15.72 14.39 -25.11
N SER A 24 16.94 14.22 -24.89
CA SER A 24 18.14 14.82 -25.44
C SER A 24 19.23 15.00 -24.41
N ALA A 25 20.38 14.50 -24.75
CA ALA A 25 21.62 14.50 -23.98
C ALA A 25 22.14 15.91 -23.68
N ARG A 26 22.77 16.06 -22.50
CA ARG A 26 24.08 16.71 -22.37
C ARG A 26 24.77 16.33 -21.05
N SER A 27 26.00 15.91 -21.22
CA SER A 27 27.04 15.58 -20.27
C SER A 27 27.37 16.70 -19.30
N SER A 28 27.62 16.37 -18.02
CA SER A 28 28.71 16.92 -17.24
C SER A 28 29.02 16.03 -16.05
N MET A 29 30.29 15.73 -15.88
CA MET A 29 30.94 14.96 -14.80
C MET A 29 30.75 15.65 -13.44
N ASP A 30 30.55 14.94 -12.37
CA ASP A 30 31.55 14.51 -11.37
C ASP A 30 30.83 14.10 -10.06
N GLY A 31 31.36 13.12 -9.32
CA GLY A 31 30.88 12.81 -7.97
C GLY A 31 30.47 11.35 -7.76
N ASN A 32 31.47 10.53 -7.52
CA ASN A 32 31.44 9.14 -7.09
C ASN A 32 30.52 8.93 -5.89
N ILE A 33 29.33 8.36 -6.08
CA ILE A 33 28.53 7.68 -5.08
C ILE A 33 28.13 6.35 -5.71
N THR A 34 28.65 5.27 -5.16
CA THR A 34 28.26 3.90 -5.50
C THR A 34 26.87 3.63 -4.94
N ASP A 35 25.86 3.93 -5.71
CA ASP A 35 24.52 3.38 -5.57
C ASP A 35 24.33 2.30 -6.64
N GLU A 36 24.73 1.09 -6.28
CA GLU A 36 24.39 -0.13 -7.01
C GLU A 36 22.92 -0.48 -6.72
N ASP A 37 21.97 0.33 -7.18
CA ASP A 37 20.58 -0.07 -7.34
C ASP A 37 19.85 0.78 -8.39
N GLU A 38 20.52 1.08 -9.49
CA GLU A 38 19.82 1.46 -10.72
C GLU A 38 19.12 0.22 -11.25
N THR A 39 17.82 0.14 -10.98
CA THR A 39 16.92 -0.74 -11.73
C THR A 39 17.02 -0.39 -13.19
N VAL A 40 17.94 -1.05 -13.88
CA VAL A 40 17.97 -1.10 -15.34
C VAL A 40 16.61 -1.64 -15.76
N VAL A 41 15.75 -0.76 -16.24
CA VAL A 41 14.53 -1.16 -16.97
C VAL A 41 15.06 -1.90 -18.18
N SER A 42 15.09 -3.23 -18.12
CA SER A 42 15.57 -4.04 -19.22
C SER A 42 14.76 -3.68 -20.47
N SER A 43 15.38 -3.70 -21.63
CA SER A 43 14.72 -3.44 -22.92
C SER A 43 13.48 -4.33 -23.12
N GLU A 44 13.43 -5.48 -22.46
CA GLU A 44 12.28 -6.39 -22.40
C GLU A 44 11.06 -5.79 -21.70
N GLN A 45 11.24 -4.96 -20.66
CA GLN A 45 10.12 -4.29 -19.97
C GLN A 45 9.46 -3.22 -20.85
N GLY A 46 10.22 -2.54 -21.68
CA GLY A 46 9.69 -1.60 -22.68
C GLY A 46 8.83 -2.28 -23.73
N ASN A 47 9.27 -3.43 -24.24
CA ASN A 47 8.51 -4.21 -25.21
C ASN A 47 7.21 -4.78 -24.65
N VAL A 48 7.20 -5.18 -23.39
CA VAL A 48 5.99 -5.72 -22.73
C VAL A 48 4.97 -4.64 -22.46
N LEU A 49 5.38 -3.47 -21.98
CA LEU A 49 4.47 -2.34 -21.83
C LEU A 49 3.85 -1.95 -23.16
N THR A 50 4.64 -1.93 -24.24
CA THR A 50 4.14 -1.67 -25.60
C THR A 50 3.15 -2.74 -26.04
N HIS A 51 3.42 -4.01 -25.77
CA HIS A 51 2.53 -5.12 -26.09
C HIS A 51 1.21 -5.06 -25.28
N ILE A 52 1.27 -4.74 -24.00
CA ILE A 52 0.08 -4.53 -23.16
C ILE A 52 -0.72 -3.32 -23.64
N ILE A 53 -0.05 -2.21 -23.94
CA ILE A 53 -0.67 -0.98 -24.43
C ILE A 53 -1.38 -1.20 -25.77
N SER A 54 -0.79 -2.01 -26.67
CA SER A 54 -1.39 -2.33 -27.96
C SER A 54 -2.70 -3.13 -27.88
N GLN A 55 -2.92 -3.85 -26.77
CA GLN A 55 -4.13 -4.64 -26.52
C GLN A 55 -5.22 -3.91 -25.72
N LEU A 56 -4.89 -2.74 -25.16
CA LEU A 56 -5.77 -2.02 -24.27
C LEU A 56 -6.41 -0.80 -24.91
N ARG A 57 -7.72 -0.66 -24.73
CA ARG A 57 -8.44 0.59 -24.99
C ARG A 57 -8.41 1.49 -23.76
N PRO A 58 -8.37 2.82 -23.89
CA PRO A 58 -8.50 3.74 -22.76
C PRO A 58 -9.76 3.41 -21.93
N GLY A 59 -9.58 3.29 -20.61
CA GLY A 59 -10.66 2.90 -19.71
C GLY A 59 -10.81 1.40 -19.44
N ALA A 60 -10.04 0.53 -20.11
CA ALA A 60 -10.09 -0.91 -19.88
C ALA A 60 -9.55 -1.28 -18.48
N GLU A 61 -10.22 -2.25 -17.84
CA GLU A 61 -9.74 -2.85 -16.60
C GLU A 61 -8.60 -3.83 -16.86
N LEU A 62 -7.48 -3.65 -16.14
CA LEU A 62 -6.31 -4.54 -16.26
C LEU A 62 -6.52 -5.93 -15.65
N SER A 63 -7.62 -6.15 -14.93
CA SER A 63 -7.97 -7.46 -14.35
C SER A 63 -8.19 -8.54 -15.41
N ARG A 64 -8.51 -8.15 -16.65
CA ARG A 64 -8.78 -9.06 -17.77
C ARG A 64 -7.59 -9.24 -18.71
N VAL A 65 -6.48 -8.56 -18.45
CA VAL A 65 -5.28 -8.62 -19.30
C VAL A 65 -4.32 -9.67 -18.74
N THR A 66 -3.90 -10.59 -19.59
CA THR A 66 -2.83 -11.53 -19.24
C THR A 66 -1.51 -10.78 -19.14
N LEU A 67 -1.02 -10.65 -17.92
CA LEU A 67 0.25 -10.00 -17.63
C LEU A 67 1.38 -11.04 -17.61
N PRO A 68 2.56 -10.72 -18.13
CA PRO A 68 3.74 -11.57 -18.00
C PRO A 68 4.11 -11.77 -16.52
N THR A 69 4.65 -12.94 -16.20
CA THR A 69 4.95 -13.33 -14.80
C THR A 69 5.96 -12.42 -14.11
N PHE A 70 6.89 -11.83 -14.85
CA PHE A 70 7.90 -10.93 -14.28
C PHE A 70 7.33 -9.60 -13.75
N ILE A 71 6.08 -9.24 -14.12
CA ILE A 71 5.37 -8.09 -13.55
C ILE A 71 4.79 -8.42 -12.17
N LEU A 72 4.71 -9.70 -11.82
CA LEU A 72 4.14 -10.10 -10.55
C LEU A 72 5.16 -9.95 -9.42
N GLU A 73 4.72 -9.39 -8.31
CA GLU A 73 5.42 -9.42 -7.04
C GLU A 73 5.20 -10.80 -6.40
N PRO A 74 6.20 -11.44 -5.77
CA PRO A 74 6.04 -12.75 -5.13
C PRO A 74 5.32 -12.66 -3.76
N ARG A 75 4.41 -11.72 -3.62
CA ARG A 75 3.60 -11.47 -2.42
C ARG A 75 2.15 -11.29 -2.82
N SER A 76 1.23 -11.84 -2.03
CA SER A 76 -0.20 -11.56 -2.22
C SER A 76 -0.57 -10.16 -1.73
N MET A 77 -1.72 -9.66 -2.17
CA MET A 77 -2.25 -8.39 -1.66
C MET A 77 -2.50 -8.46 -0.14
N LEU A 78 -2.85 -9.64 0.40
CA LEU A 78 -3.09 -9.83 1.83
C LEU A 78 -1.82 -9.60 2.65
N GLU A 79 -0.69 -10.11 2.17
CA GLU A 79 0.61 -9.86 2.78
C GLU A 79 1.05 -8.40 2.58
N ARG A 80 0.84 -7.83 1.39
CA ARG A 80 1.28 -6.45 1.09
C ARG A 80 0.65 -5.40 2.00
N ILE A 81 -0.55 -5.61 2.50
CA ILE A 81 -1.21 -4.71 3.47
C ILE A 81 -0.36 -4.56 4.74
N THR A 82 0.44 -5.56 5.11
CA THR A 82 1.35 -5.50 6.28
C THR A 82 2.38 -4.38 6.20
N ASN A 83 2.67 -3.84 5.01
CA ASN A 83 3.58 -2.71 4.85
C ASN A 83 3.15 -1.49 5.66
N PHE A 84 1.85 -1.30 5.93
CA PHE A 84 1.35 -0.22 6.79
C PHE A 84 1.76 -0.39 8.25
N MET A 85 2.11 -1.59 8.71
CA MET A 85 2.54 -1.89 10.07
C MET A 85 4.07 -2.03 10.20
N ALA A 86 4.82 -1.71 9.15
CA ALA A 86 6.27 -1.91 9.10
C ALA A 86 7.09 -0.93 9.95
N HIS A 87 6.47 0.14 10.46
CA HIS A 87 7.12 1.17 11.28
C HIS A 87 6.50 1.24 12.67
N PRO A 88 6.79 0.27 13.57
CA PRO A 88 6.20 0.21 14.90
C PRO A 88 6.58 1.41 15.78
N ASP A 89 7.74 2.02 15.57
CA ASP A 89 8.19 3.24 16.23
C ASP A 89 7.23 4.43 16.02
N THR A 90 6.51 4.46 14.92
CA THR A 90 5.50 5.48 14.62
C THR A 90 4.09 5.08 15.08
N LEU A 91 3.83 3.78 15.29
CA LEU A 91 2.54 3.23 15.67
C LEU A 91 2.37 3.13 17.19
N LEU A 92 3.30 2.46 17.86
CA LEU A 92 3.16 2.07 19.26
C LEU A 92 3.00 3.26 20.23
N PRO A 93 3.63 4.44 20.01
CA PRO A 93 3.46 5.59 20.88
C PRO A 93 2.10 6.32 20.75
N LEU A 94 1.31 6.05 19.70
CA LEU A 94 0.09 6.81 19.41
C LEU A 94 -0.89 6.93 20.58
N PRO A 95 -1.18 5.86 21.35
CA PRO A 95 -2.11 5.94 22.46
C PRO A 95 -1.63 6.76 23.65
N THR A 96 -0.33 7.09 23.72
CA THR A 96 0.27 7.88 24.82
C THR A 96 0.27 9.38 24.57
N ILE A 97 -0.07 9.81 23.36
CA ILE A 97 -0.13 11.23 22.99
C ILE A 97 -1.44 11.82 23.51
N ASP A 98 -1.36 12.73 24.47
CA ASP A 98 -2.55 13.28 25.12
C ASP A 98 -3.28 14.34 24.28
N ASP A 99 -2.54 15.21 23.61
CA ASP A 99 -3.14 16.22 22.74
C ASP A 99 -3.80 15.57 21.50
N PRO A 100 -5.11 15.76 21.29
CA PRO A 100 -5.83 15.12 20.18
C PRO A 100 -5.37 15.56 18.79
N VAL A 101 -4.88 16.81 18.66
CA VAL A 101 -4.38 17.31 17.38
C VAL A 101 -3.03 16.68 17.06
N GLN A 102 -2.12 16.64 18.03
CA GLN A 102 -0.82 16.00 17.87
C GLN A 102 -0.98 14.49 17.61
N ARG A 103 -1.92 13.83 18.31
CA ARG A 103 -2.24 12.43 18.09
C ARG A 103 -2.76 12.19 16.66
N PHE A 104 -3.64 13.04 16.15
CA PHE A 104 -4.13 12.97 14.78
C PHE A 104 -3.00 13.14 13.74
N VAL A 105 -2.11 14.11 13.96
CA VAL A 105 -0.91 14.30 13.11
C VAL A 105 -0.01 13.07 13.14
N ALA A 106 0.19 12.47 14.32
CA ALA A 106 1.00 11.27 14.47
C ALA A 106 0.35 10.04 13.78
N VAL A 107 -0.97 9.87 13.87
CA VAL A 107 -1.72 8.85 13.10
C VAL A 107 -1.55 9.05 11.61
N THR A 108 -1.61 10.29 11.13
CA THR A 108 -1.37 10.61 9.71
C THR A 108 0.06 10.27 9.30
N LYS A 109 1.05 10.58 10.14
CA LYS A 109 2.47 10.22 9.90
C LYS A 109 2.63 8.70 9.81
N PHE A 110 2.08 7.95 10.78
CA PHE A 110 2.08 6.48 10.74
C PHE A 110 1.47 5.96 9.43
N TYR A 111 0.30 6.45 9.07
CA TYR A 111 -0.37 6.03 7.85
C TYR A 111 0.49 6.27 6.60
N LEU A 112 1.11 7.43 6.49
CA LEU A 112 1.95 7.78 5.35
C LEU A 112 3.28 7.01 5.34
N SER A 113 3.76 6.56 6.49
CA SER A 113 5.05 5.87 6.63
C SER A 113 5.14 4.54 5.86
N GLY A 114 4.03 3.86 5.60
CA GLY A 114 4.01 2.61 4.85
C GLY A 114 4.03 2.76 3.33
N TRP A 115 3.79 3.96 2.81
CA TRP A 115 3.62 4.17 1.37
C TRP A 115 4.92 4.14 0.55
N HIS A 116 6.06 4.35 1.19
CA HIS A 116 7.36 4.26 0.51
C HIS A 116 7.79 2.81 0.25
N ILE A 117 7.21 1.84 0.99
CA ILE A 117 7.55 0.42 0.86
C ILE A 117 6.93 -0.12 -0.42
N LYS A 118 7.74 -0.24 -1.44
CA LYS A 118 7.34 -0.75 -2.76
C LYS A 118 8.47 -1.58 -3.36
N PRO A 119 8.17 -2.57 -4.18
CA PRO A 119 9.19 -3.28 -4.94
C PRO A 119 9.83 -2.36 -5.97
N ALA A 120 11.04 -2.70 -6.38
CA ALA A 120 11.70 -2.04 -7.50
C ALA A 120 10.89 -2.24 -8.79
N GLY A 121 10.74 -1.16 -9.58
CA GLY A 121 10.00 -1.17 -10.83
C GLY A 121 8.47 -1.27 -10.66
N VAL A 122 7.79 -1.63 -11.74
CA VAL A 122 6.33 -1.80 -11.76
C VAL A 122 6.01 -3.26 -11.45
N LYS A 123 5.51 -3.52 -10.25
CA LYS A 123 5.11 -4.85 -9.79
C LYS A 123 3.67 -4.85 -9.32
N LYS A 124 2.97 -5.93 -9.64
CA LYS A 124 1.60 -6.19 -9.22
C LYS A 124 1.60 -7.33 -8.19
N PRO A 125 1.03 -7.15 -6.98
CA PRO A 125 0.87 -8.24 -6.04
C PRO A 125 -0.05 -9.31 -6.61
N LEU A 126 0.11 -10.55 -6.15
CA LEU A 126 -0.80 -11.64 -6.49
C LEU A 126 -2.21 -11.30 -5.98
N ASN A 127 -3.21 -11.60 -6.81
CA ASN A 127 -4.60 -11.42 -6.43
C ASN A 127 -5.06 -12.65 -5.63
N PRO A 128 -5.41 -12.50 -4.35
CA PRO A 128 -5.83 -13.63 -3.52
C PRO A 128 -7.10 -14.27 -4.06
N ILE A 129 -7.26 -15.56 -3.86
CA ILE A 129 -8.54 -16.25 -4.11
C ILE A 129 -9.54 -15.97 -2.97
N LEU A 130 -10.83 -16.16 -3.25
CA LEU A 130 -11.87 -15.97 -2.23
C LEU A 130 -11.64 -16.91 -1.03
N GLY A 131 -11.64 -16.34 0.17
CA GLY A 131 -11.39 -17.08 1.41
C GLY A 131 -9.91 -17.35 1.71
N GLU A 132 -8.99 -16.94 0.84
CA GLU A 132 -7.56 -16.97 1.17
C GLU A 132 -7.28 -16.08 2.38
N THR A 133 -6.49 -16.60 3.32
CA THR A 133 -6.11 -15.89 4.54
C THR A 133 -4.60 -15.73 4.62
N PHE A 134 -4.16 -14.66 5.26
CA PHE A 134 -2.77 -14.43 5.64
C PHE A 134 -2.72 -13.99 7.09
N THR A 135 -1.81 -14.59 7.86
CA THR A 135 -1.56 -14.24 9.26
C THR A 135 -0.10 -13.92 9.48
N GLY A 136 0.17 -13.01 10.40
CA GLY A 136 1.53 -12.64 10.78
C GLY A 136 1.56 -11.99 12.16
N PHE A 137 2.78 -11.82 12.68
CA PHE A 137 3.00 -11.10 13.92
C PHE A 137 4.35 -10.37 13.88
N TRP A 138 4.50 -9.37 14.73
CA TRP A 138 5.74 -8.65 14.97
C TRP A 138 6.12 -8.76 16.43
N ASP A 139 7.34 -9.17 16.69
CA ASP A 139 7.95 -9.06 18.02
C ASP A 139 8.62 -7.69 18.12
N TYR A 140 8.22 -6.90 19.10
CA TYR A 140 8.72 -5.55 19.31
C TYR A 140 9.90 -5.54 20.28
N PRO A 141 10.78 -4.51 20.21
CA PRO A 141 11.95 -4.41 21.09
C PRO A 141 11.63 -4.36 22.58
N ASP A 142 10.42 -3.92 22.94
CA ASP A 142 9.94 -3.88 24.33
C ASP A 142 9.39 -5.24 24.84
N GLY A 143 9.49 -6.29 24.03
CA GLY A 143 9.04 -7.64 24.36
C GLY A 143 7.53 -7.87 24.13
N THR A 144 6.80 -6.88 23.64
CA THR A 144 5.40 -7.01 23.28
C THR A 144 5.22 -7.53 21.86
N ARG A 145 4.00 -7.86 21.46
CA ARG A 145 3.70 -8.42 20.16
C ARG A 145 2.49 -7.77 19.49
N GLY A 146 2.63 -7.53 18.17
CA GLY A 146 1.50 -7.17 17.30
C GLY A 146 1.06 -8.36 16.46
N TYR A 147 -0.24 -8.49 16.26
CA TYR A 147 -0.85 -9.60 15.50
C TYR A 147 -1.61 -9.07 14.30
N TYR A 148 -1.56 -9.81 13.21
CA TYR A 148 -2.23 -9.47 11.96
C TYR A 148 -2.93 -10.69 11.37
N ILE A 149 -4.13 -10.45 10.85
CA ILE A 149 -4.86 -11.41 10.02
C ILE A 149 -5.56 -10.67 8.90
N SER A 150 -5.57 -11.23 7.72
CA SER A 150 -6.34 -10.73 6.58
C SER A 150 -6.98 -11.86 5.81
N GLU A 151 -8.05 -11.53 5.08
CA GLU A 151 -8.83 -12.47 4.28
C GLU A 151 -9.32 -11.77 3.01
N GLN A 152 -9.32 -12.50 1.89
CA GLN A 152 -10.00 -12.07 0.67
C GLN A 152 -11.50 -12.33 0.79
N THR A 153 -12.24 -11.30 1.17
CA THR A 153 -13.68 -11.38 1.46
C THR A 153 -14.57 -11.20 0.23
N SER A 154 -14.00 -10.80 -0.91
CA SER A 154 -14.65 -10.79 -2.22
C SER A 154 -13.57 -10.92 -3.31
N HIS A 155 -13.88 -11.65 -4.38
CA HIS A 155 -12.96 -11.83 -5.51
C HIS A 155 -13.37 -10.99 -6.73
N HIS A 156 -14.65 -10.83 -6.96
CA HIS A 156 -15.20 -9.97 -8.01
C HIS A 156 -16.33 -9.08 -7.46
N PRO A 157 -16.08 -7.78 -7.22
CA PRO A 157 -14.81 -7.08 -7.28
C PRO A 157 -13.86 -7.50 -6.15
N PRO A 158 -12.53 -7.39 -6.34
CA PRO A 158 -11.55 -7.78 -5.33
C PRO A 158 -11.69 -6.89 -4.08
N LYS A 159 -11.77 -7.55 -2.91
CA LYS A 159 -11.85 -6.87 -1.62
C LYS A 159 -11.16 -7.74 -0.56
N SER A 160 -10.19 -7.15 0.12
CA SER A 160 -9.52 -7.75 1.26
C SER A 160 -10.01 -7.08 2.55
N SER A 161 -10.23 -7.87 3.58
CA SER A 161 -10.46 -7.37 4.94
C SER A 161 -9.27 -7.72 5.81
N TYR A 162 -8.89 -6.88 6.75
CA TYR A 162 -7.77 -7.12 7.63
C TYR A 162 -8.00 -6.60 9.03
N PHE A 163 -7.29 -7.20 9.96
CA PHE A 163 -7.32 -6.89 11.37
C PHE A 163 -5.89 -6.87 11.91
N PHE A 164 -5.59 -5.86 12.71
CA PHE A 164 -4.34 -5.75 13.45
C PHE A 164 -4.64 -5.45 14.91
N LEU A 165 -3.87 -6.06 15.81
CA LEU A 165 -3.98 -5.87 17.25
C LEU A 165 -2.60 -5.81 17.90
N ALA A 166 -2.33 -4.76 18.65
CA ALA A 166 -1.22 -4.67 19.60
C ALA A 166 -1.82 -4.48 21.02
N PRO A 167 -2.11 -5.58 21.73
CA PRO A 167 -2.95 -5.54 22.92
C PRO A 167 -2.30 -4.75 24.06
N GLU A 168 -1.01 -4.92 24.30
CA GLU A 168 -0.27 -4.23 25.35
C GLU A 168 -0.15 -2.72 25.08
N HIS A 169 -0.23 -2.33 23.81
CA HIS A 169 -0.26 -0.93 23.39
C HIS A 169 -1.68 -0.39 23.17
N HIS A 170 -2.71 -1.17 23.48
CA HIS A 170 -4.12 -0.77 23.33
C HIS A 170 -4.53 -0.32 21.93
N ILE A 171 -3.85 -0.82 20.89
CA ILE A 171 -4.10 -0.46 19.49
C ILE A 171 -4.83 -1.60 18.78
N ARG A 172 -5.94 -1.25 18.13
CA ARG A 172 -6.68 -2.12 17.24
C ARG A 172 -6.95 -1.41 15.93
N ILE A 173 -6.72 -2.09 14.80
CA ILE A 173 -7.04 -1.60 13.46
C ILE A 173 -7.90 -2.63 12.77
N ASP A 174 -9.07 -2.19 12.26
CA ASP A 174 -9.93 -2.97 11.40
C ASP A 174 -10.00 -2.26 10.05
N GLY A 175 -9.76 -2.97 8.95
CA GLY A 175 -9.76 -2.33 7.65
C GLY A 175 -10.25 -3.19 6.51
N THR A 176 -10.61 -2.51 5.43
CA THR A 176 -10.91 -3.12 4.14
C THR A 176 -10.14 -2.40 3.06
N LEU A 177 -9.70 -3.16 2.05
CA LEU A 177 -9.02 -2.64 0.89
C LEU A 177 -9.68 -3.19 -0.38
N LYS A 178 -9.99 -2.29 -1.33
CA LYS A 178 -10.56 -2.60 -2.64
C LYS A 178 -9.61 -2.07 -3.71
N PRO A 179 -8.63 -2.89 -4.15
CA PRO A 179 -7.70 -2.45 -5.18
C PRO A 179 -8.42 -2.36 -6.52
N ARG A 180 -8.16 -1.29 -7.25
CA ARG A 180 -8.58 -1.11 -8.64
C ARG A 180 -7.43 -0.61 -9.48
N SER A 181 -7.38 -1.05 -10.72
CA SER A 181 -6.42 -0.54 -11.70
C SER A 181 -7.15 -0.07 -12.95
N LYS A 182 -6.68 1.00 -13.55
CA LYS A 182 -7.28 1.57 -14.75
C LYS A 182 -6.18 1.98 -15.73
N PHE A 183 -6.39 1.62 -16.99
CA PHE A 183 -5.53 2.09 -18.07
C PHE A 183 -5.96 3.50 -18.49
N LEU A 184 -5.02 4.44 -18.54
CA LEU A 184 -5.26 5.86 -18.82
C LEU A 184 -4.77 6.27 -20.23
N GLY A 185 -4.50 5.29 -21.09
CA GLY A 185 -4.05 5.51 -22.47
C GLY A 185 -2.52 5.44 -22.62
N ASN A 186 -1.77 6.17 -21.82
CA ASN A 186 -0.30 6.19 -21.80
C ASN A 186 0.30 5.81 -20.43
N SER A 187 -0.53 5.50 -19.47
CA SER A 187 -0.13 5.15 -18.10
C SER A 187 -1.17 4.23 -17.46
N VAL A 188 -0.78 3.64 -16.34
CA VAL A 188 -1.66 2.81 -15.50
C VAL A 188 -1.87 3.50 -14.17
N GLY A 189 -3.12 3.72 -13.80
CA GLY A 189 -3.52 4.18 -12.48
C GLY A 189 -3.82 2.98 -11.56
N SER A 190 -3.28 2.98 -10.35
CA SER A 190 -3.65 2.06 -9.29
C SER A 190 -4.34 2.82 -8.18
N PHE A 191 -5.51 2.35 -7.78
CA PHE A 191 -6.36 2.97 -6.77
C PHE A 191 -6.56 1.96 -5.63
N MET A 192 -6.23 2.39 -4.41
CA MET A 192 -6.43 1.61 -3.20
C MET A 192 -7.57 2.24 -2.42
N GLU A 193 -8.79 1.79 -2.69
CA GLU A 193 -9.98 2.27 -1.98
C GLU A 193 -10.22 1.40 -0.75
N GLY A 194 -10.67 2.01 0.33
CA GLY A 194 -11.00 1.28 1.54
C GLY A 194 -11.23 2.19 2.73
N ILE A 195 -11.56 1.56 3.83
CA ILE A 195 -11.73 2.22 5.13
C ILE A 195 -10.91 1.42 6.15
N ALA A 196 -10.08 2.12 6.90
CA ALA A 196 -9.43 1.58 8.08
C ALA A 196 -9.89 2.38 9.31
N VAL A 197 -10.22 1.68 10.37
CA VAL A 197 -10.59 2.26 11.66
C VAL A 197 -9.56 1.85 12.69
N MET A 198 -8.78 2.81 13.16
CA MET A 198 -7.87 2.63 14.28
C MET A 198 -8.59 2.99 15.57
N ARG A 199 -8.44 2.16 16.59
CA ARG A 199 -9.02 2.38 17.93
C ARG A 199 -7.93 2.33 18.97
N PHE A 200 -7.97 3.31 19.86
CA PHE A 200 -7.18 3.34 21.08
C PHE A 200 -8.04 2.86 22.23
N GLN A 201 -7.88 1.59 22.63
CA GLN A 201 -8.75 0.93 23.59
C GLN A 201 -8.67 1.53 25.00
N ASN A 202 -7.51 2.09 25.38
CA ASN A 202 -7.31 2.80 26.65
C ASN A 202 -7.97 4.19 26.69
N ARG A 203 -8.36 4.75 25.52
CA ARG A 203 -8.96 6.08 25.41
C ARG A 203 -10.42 6.07 24.98
N ASN A 204 -10.94 4.90 24.60
CA ASN A 204 -12.25 4.76 23.97
C ASN A 204 -12.43 5.66 22.73
N GLU A 205 -11.34 5.88 21.99
CA GLU A 205 -11.25 6.72 20.79
C GLU A 205 -11.06 5.87 19.53
N ARG A 206 -11.50 6.45 18.38
CA ARG A 206 -11.33 5.86 17.05
C ARG A 206 -11.18 6.93 15.96
#